data_ae305cd305f2f2827f45c28792a44034
#
_entry.id   ae305cd305f2f2827f45c28792a44034
#
_cell.length_a   1.000
_cell.length_b   1.000
_cell.length_c   1.000
_cell.angle_alpha   90.00
_cell.angle_beta   90.00
_cell.angle_gamma   90.00
#
_symmetry.space_group_name_H-M   'P 1'
#
loop_
_entity.id
_entity.type
_entity.pdbx_description
1 polymer ?
#
loop_
_entity_poly.entity_id
_entity_poly.type
_entity_poly.pdbx_seq_one_letter_code
_entity_poly.pdbx_strand_id
1 'polypeptide(L)'
;MSDQCFIGGKEMSNINVEPYIADEDYNNPAMVTDFYEFTMANCLFQHGFKDKVMVFDMFFRRNPDNQGYSISCGQHALVKFLREYHFTEKDLVYLRTKGMSEEFLDYLRTYKWKGEMYAFKEGLVCYPQVPMVRIECDMVGAILIETYLLQTMNFHSLIATKATKISGLSTHTPRNVMEFGTRRAQGQSAGDNGAYAAILGGCIGTANCLAEMKYGPDVKAVGTIAHSFIEFYENEFEAFKAYADTYPENVSLLLDTYNILESGLPNLIKIDDYLIEKYPNDPNKRVKSARIDSGDLARGYKRLRKRLDEAGKPYVKLVASNSLDENTMADMELYEGARFDSYGVGEKLITSSSSPVFGGVYKLVAVKEDDGTYSPRMKCSDSASKAIIPGKLMAWRIYDEEGKGQADIISLDDEIIEEGKEITVYDMNPDALHHSRKITPLKVEKLLVPHLINGELAMELPSIKEKKEFIKDQLENKVWESELRPKMPHSHYVDLTEKVYELREAMYKKLHGGSLD
;
A
#
# COMPACT_ATOMS: atom_id res chain seq x y z
N MET A 1 5.80 -32.66 30.51
CA MET A 1 4.35 -32.56 30.65
C MET A 1 3.82 -32.22 29.28
N SER A 2 3.19 -33.19 28.63
CA SER A 2 2.69 -33.07 27.25
C SER A 2 1.35 -32.36 27.24
N ASP A 3 1.29 -31.17 26.70
CA ASP A 3 0.02 -30.48 26.47
C ASP A 3 -0.71 -31.15 25.31
N GLN A 4 -1.64 -32.02 25.64
CA GLN A 4 -2.61 -32.59 24.70
C GLN A 4 -3.72 -31.57 24.46
N CYS A 5 -3.71 -30.97 23.26
CA CYS A 5 -4.82 -30.19 22.76
C CYS A 5 -5.95 -31.16 22.35
N PHE A 6 -7.05 -31.24 23.11
CA PHE A 6 -8.21 -32.05 22.75
C PHE A 6 -9.12 -31.30 21.76
N ILE A 7 -9.25 -31.81 20.56
CA ILE A 7 -10.36 -31.51 19.66
C ILE A 7 -11.10 -32.85 19.38
N GLY A 8 -12.32 -33.00 19.90
CA GLY A 8 -13.28 -34.05 19.56
C GLY A 8 -12.84 -35.49 19.88
N GLY A 9 -13.45 -36.10 20.90
CA GLY A 9 -13.16 -37.45 21.40
C GLY A 9 -13.36 -38.60 20.39
N LYS A 10 -12.42 -38.77 19.48
CA LYS A 10 -12.12 -40.03 18.78
C LYS A 10 -10.62 -40.26 18.91
N GLU A 11 -10.23 -41.43 19.43
CA GLU A 11 -8.86 -41.91 19.35
C GLU A 11 -8.45 -41.89 17.88
N MET A 12 -7.47 -41.03 17.53
CA MET A 12 -6.82 -41.07 16.22
C MET A 12 -6.06 -42.40 16.15
N SER A 13 -6.52 -43.29 15.26
CA SER A 13 -5.76 -44.48 14.86
C SER A 13 -4.34 -44.05 14.50
N ASN A 14 -3.34 -44.84 14.92
CA ASN A 14 -1.91 -44.65 14.66
C ASN A 14 -1.60 -44.49 13.15
N ILE A 15 -1.84 -43.32 12.62
CA ILE A 15 -1.29 -42.94 11.31
C ILE A 15 0.16 -42.55 11.63
N ASN A 16 1.08 -43.34 11.07
CA ASN A 16 2.51 -43.08 11.17
C ASN A 16 2.82 -41.86 10.28
N VAL A 17 2.55 -40.66 10.77
CA VAL A 17 2.81 -39.42 10.05
C VAL A 17 4.28 -39.12 10.17
N GLU A 18 5.00 -39.12 9.06
CA GLU A 18 6.39 -38.66 9.05
C GLU A 18 6.46 -37.24 9.63
N PRO A 19 7.40 -36.99 10.57
CA PRO A 19 7.49 -35.69 11.18
C PRO A 19 7.85 -34.63 10.14
N TYR A 20 7.16 -33.48 10.21
CA TYR A 20 7.55 -32.31 9.44
C TYR A 20 8.96 -31.86 9.79
N ILE A 21 9.80 -31.65 8.78
CA ILE A 21 11.15 -31.11 8.92
C ILE A 21 11.13 -29.62 8.60
N ALA A 22 11.54 -28.80 9.57
CA ALA A 22 11.64 -27.36 9.38
C ALA A 22 12.64 -26.99 8.28
N ASP A 23 12.30 -25.97 7.51
CA ASP A 23 13.10 -25.44 6.41
C ASP A 23 12.98 -23.90 6.40
N GLU A 24 14.05 -23.23 6.81
CA GLU A 24 14.09 -21.77 6.95
C GLU A 24 13.98 -21.04 5.59
N ASP A 25 14.35 -21.71 4.50
CA ASP A 25 14.28 -21.17 3.14
C ASP A 25 12.94 -21.44 2.46
N TYR A 26 12.01 -22.12 3.15
CA TYR A 26 10.73 -22.46 2.58
C TYR A 26 9.88 -21.21 2.31
N ASN A 27 9.36 -21.08 1.09
CA ASN A 27 8.69 -19.86 0.64
C ASN A 27 7.54 -20.16 -0.34
N ASN A 28 6.45 -20.79 0.13
CA ASN A 28 5.20 -20.84 -0.63
C ASN A 28 4.22 -19.79 -0.08
N PRO A 29 3.84 -18.76 -0.86
CA PRO A 29 2.90 -17.74 -0.41
C PRO A 29 1.51 -18.26 -0.01
N ALA A 30 1.07 -19.42 -0.53
CA ALA A 30 -0.20 -20.05 -0.12
C ALA A 30 -0.20 -20.47 1.35
N MET A 31 0.97 -20.61 1.98
CA MET A 31 1.13 -20.91 3.40
C MET A 31 1.21 -19.65 4.29
N VAL A 32 1.17 -18.47 3.72
CA VAL A 32 0.96 -17.20 4.45
C VAL A 32 -0.53 -17.07 4.78
N THR A 33 -0.97 -17.92 5.71
CA THR A 33 -2.37 -18.17 6.05
C THR A 33 -2.46 -18.39 7.54
N ASP A 34 -3.36 -17.70 8.22
CA ASP A 34 -3.62 -17.93 9.64
C ASP A 34 -4.22 -19.33 9.82
N PHE A 35 -3.75 -20.06 10.81
CA PHE A 35 -4.09 -21.48 10.97
C PHE A 35 -5.61 -21.75 11.08
N TYR A 36 -6.36 -20.82 11.65
CA TYR A 36 -7.83 -20.96 11.77
C TYR A 36 -8.53 -21.03 10.41
N GLU A 37 -7.94 -20.42 9.36
CA GLU A 37 -8.47 -20.46 7.98
C GLU A 37 -8.45 -21.91 7.45
N PHE A 38 -7.34 -22.65 7.66
CA PHE A 38 -7.26 -24.07 7.34
C PHE A 38 -8.26 -24.93 8.12
N THR A 39 -8.42 -24.66 9.42
CA THR A 39 -9.38 -25.44 10.24
C THR A 39 -10.81 -25.19 9.79
N MET A 40 -11.19 -23.97 9.44
CA MET A 40 -12.50 -23.65 8.87
C MET A 40 -12.70 -24.32 7.52
N ALA A 41 -11.73 -24.19 6.61
CA ALA A 41 -11.81 -24.76 5.28
C ALA A 41 -11.95 -26.29 5.31
N ASN A 42 -11.14 -26.98 6.13
CA ASN A 42 -11.25 -28.42 6.31
C ASN A 42 -12.62 -28.84 6.90
N CYS A 43 -13.14 -28.09 7.87
CA CYS A 43 -14.46 -28.34 8.44
C CYS A 43 -15.57 -28.21 7.39
N LEU A 44 -15.58 -27.12 6.61
CA LEU A 44 -16.57 -26.92 5.54
C LEU A 44 -16.45 -27.97 4.45
N PHE A 45 -15.22 -28.37 4.09
CA PHE A 45 -14.96 -29.43 3.12
C PHE A 45 -15.59 -30.76 3.58
N GLN A 46 -15.34 -31.18 4.82
CA GLN A 46 -15.89 -32.43 5.38
C GLN A 46 -17.42 -32.44 5.47
N HIS A 47 -18.06 -31.26 5.55
CA HIS A 47 -19.52 -31.12 5.55
C HIS A 47 -20.12 -30.91 4.16
N GLY A 48 -19.34 -31.11 3.08
CA GLY A 48 -19.83 -31.12 1.71
C GLY A 48 -19.99 -29.73 1.07
N PHE A 49 -19.40 -28.67 1.65
CA PHE A 49 -19.51 -27.30 1.15
C PHE A 49 -18.37 -26.86 0.21
N LYS A 50 -17.55 -27.80 -0.28
CA LYS A 50 -16.37 -27.49 -1.09
C LYS A 50 -16.66 -26.63 -2.34
N ASP A 51 -17.83 -26.79 -2.95
CA ASP A 51 -18.23 -26.09 -4.16
C ASP A 51 -19.12 -24.86 -3.87
N LYS A 52 -19.39 -24.57 -2.58
CA LYS A 52 -20.19 -23.42 -2.19
C LYS A 52 -19.43 -22.13 -2.43
N VAL A 53 -20.00 -21.23 -3.23
CA VAL A 53 -19.37 -19.94 -3.56
C VAL A 53 -19.66 -18.92 -2.48
N MET A 54 -18.62 -18.28 -2.02
CA MET A 54 -18.64 -17.23 -1.00
C MET A 54 -18.23 -15.88 -1.60
N VAL A 55 -18.83 -14.81 -1.15
CA VAL A 55 -18.48 -13.43 -1.52
C VAL A 55 -17.92 -12.71 -0.31
N PHE A 56 -16.68 -12.27 -0.43
CA PHE A 56 -16.01 -11.48 0.59
C PHE A 56 -15.66 -10.10 0.05
N ASP A 57 -15.78 -9.08 0.89
CA ASP A 57 -15.31 -7.73 0.63
C ASP A 57 -14.15 -7.36 1.56
N MET A 58 -13.10 -6.76 0.96
CA MET A 58 -12.05 -6.06 1.71
C MET A 58 -12.34 -4.56 1.71
N PHE A 59 -12.30 -3.96 2.89
CA PHE A 59 -12.39 -2.51 3.10
C PHE A 59 -11.58 -2.09 4.32
N PHE A 60 -11.35 -0.79 4.51
CA PHE A 60 -10.71 -0.26 5.71
C PHE A 60 -11.63 0.76 6.41
N ARG A 61 -11.35 1.04 7.69
CA ARG A 61 -12.28 1.81 8.53
C ARG A 61 -11.90 3.27 8.76
N ARG A 62 -10.62 3.59 8.66
CA ARG A 62 -10.08 4.94 8.91
C ARG A 62 -8.85 5.17 8.05
N ASN A 63 -8.70 6.36 7.54
CA ASN A 63 -7.49 6.76 6.87
C ASN A 63 -6.31 6.81 7.87
N PRO A 64 -5.10 6.35 7.49
CA PRO A 64 -3.91 6.53 8.33
C PRO A 64 -3.60 8.02 8.54
N ASP A 65 -2.98 8.37 9.67
CA ASP A 65 -2.62 9.74 10.04
C ASP A 65 -3.78 10.76 10.04
N ASN A 66 -5.04 10.29 10.19
CA ASN A 66 -6.25 11.12 10.08
C ASN A 66 -6.30 11.95 8.78
N GLN A 67 -5.85 11.37 7.67
CA GLN A 67 -5.93 11.98 6.35
C GLN A 67 -7.36 11.97 5.81
N GLY A 68 -7.62 12.78 4.77
CA GLY A 68 -8.92 12.76 4.09
C GLY A 68 -9.06 11.62 3.07
N TYR A 69 -7.97 10.95 2.67
CA TYR A 69 -7.96 9.91 1.64
C TYR A 69 -6.88 8.85 1.89
N SER A 70 -6.93 7.77 1.13
CA SER A 70 -5.87 6.77 0.99
C SER A 70 -5.66 6.40 -0.48
N ILE A 71 -4.57 5.72 -0.79
CA ILE A 71 -4.28 5.19 -2.13
C ILE A 71 -4.45 3.67 -2.10
N SER A 72 -5.29 3.14 -2.97
CA SER A 72 -5.43 1.69 -3.15
C SER A 72 -4.24 1.13 -3.91
N CYS A 73 -3.48 0.23 -3.28
CA CYS A 73 -2.26 -0.34 -3.86
C CYS A 73 -2.08 -1.79 -3.40
N GLY A 74 -1.44 -2.63 -4.24
CA GLY A 74 -1.19 -4.05 -3.97
C GLY A 74 -1.95 -5.00 -4.89
N GLN A 75 -2.82 -4.51 -5.75
CA GLN A 75 -3.63 -5.32 -6.66
C GLN A 75 -2.76 -6.17 -7.60
N HIS A 76 -1.67 -5.62 -8.13
CA HIS A 76 -0.75 -6.35 -9.00
C HIS A 76 -0.15 -7.57 -8.29
N ALA A 77 0.31 -7.40 -7.05
CA ALA A 77 0.86 -8.49 -6.25
C ALA A 77 -0.20 -9.54 -5.91
N LEU A 78 -1.43 -9.11 -5.59
CA LEU A 78 -2.55 -10.00 -5.29
C LEU A 78 -2.97 -10.81 -6.54
N VAL A 79 -3.08 -10.18 -7.70
CA VAL A 79 -3.38 -10.87 -8.97
C VAL A 79 -2.32 -11.94 -9.28
N LYS A 80 -1.03 -11.60 -9.13
CA LYS A 80 0.04 -12.58 -9.32
C LYS A 80 -0.10 -13.76 -8.36
N PHE A 81 -0.31 -13.49 -7.07
CA PHE A 81 -0.49 -14.52 -6.04
C PHE A 81 -1.66 -15.47 -6.39
N LEU A 82 -2.83 -14.94 -6.72
CA LEU A 82 -4.02 -15.75 -7.02
C LEU A 82 -3.85 -16.61 -8.27
N ARG A 83 -3.18 -16.11 -9.30
CA ARG A 83 -2.90 -16.88 -10.52
C ARG A 83 -1.87 -18.00 -10.33
N GLU A 84 -0.94 -17.81 -9.40
CA GLU A 84 0.11 -18.78 -9.07
C GLU A 84 -0.26 -19.65 -7.86
N TYR A 85 -1.48 -19.49 -7.30
CA TYR A 85 -1.92 -20.15 -6.07
C TYR A 85 -1.91 -21.67 -6.19
N HIS A 86 -1.13 -22.34 -5.35
CA HIS A 86 -1.02 -23.80 -5.32
C HIS A 86 -0.43 -24.29 -4.00
N PHE A 87 -0.64 -25.57 -3.70
CA PHE A 87 -0.01 -26.26 -2.58
C PHE A 87 1.03 -27.26 -3.08
N THR A 88 2.14 -27.39 -2.35
CA THR A 88 3.21 -28.35 -2.61
C THR A 88 3.04 -29.59 -1.72
N GLU A 89 3.69 -30.71 -2.05
CA GLU A 89 3.66 -31.91 -1.17
C GLU A 89 4.20 -31.59 0.25
N LYS A 90 5.15 -30.66 0.36
CA LYS A 90 5.67 -30.22 1.66
C LYS A 90 4.62 -29.52 2.51
N ASP A 91 3.75 -28.72 1.90
CA ASP A 91 2.60 -28.10 2.59
C ASP A 91 1.63 -29.16 3.08
N LEU A 92 1.31 -30.13 2.24
CA LEU A 92 0.37 -31.21 2.57
C LEU A 92 0.89 -32.09 3.71
N VAL A 93 2.18 -32.41 3.72
CA VAL A 93 2.83 -33.11 4.85
C VAL A 93 2.68 -32.30 6.12
N TYR A 94 2.96 -30.99 6.09
CA TYR A 94 2.76 -30.13 7.25
C TYR A 94 1.30 -30.11 7.71
N LEU A 95 0.34 -29.88 6.81
CA LEU A 95 -1.08 -29.81 7.14
C LEU A 95 -1.61 -31.14 7.68
N ARG A 96 -1.08 -32.28 7.23
CA ARG A 96 -1.38 -33.61 7.80
C ARG A 96 -0.99 -33.68 9.28
N THR A 97 0.18 -33.15 9.67
CA THR A 97 0.59 -33.09 11.08
C THR A 97 -0.34 -32.22 11.94
N LYS A 98 -1.13 -31.34 11.29
CA LYS A 98 -2.12 -30.48 11.95
C LYS A 98 -3.53 -31.07 12.00
N GLY A 99 -3.70 -32.34 11.56
CA GLY A 99 -4.97 -33.06 11.63
C GLY A 99 -5.95 -32.73 10.51
N MET A 100 -5.49 -32.21 9.38
CA MET A 100 -6.33 -32.07 8.18
C MET A 100 -6.66 -33.46 7.61
N SER A 101 -7.90 -33.64 7.10
CA SER A 101 -8.32 -34.92 6.53
C SER A 101 -7.58 -35.23 5.22
N GLU A 102 -7.34 -36.53 4.94
CA GLU A 102 -6.65 -36.95 3.71
C GLU A 102 -7.43 -36.52 2.46
N GLU A 103 -8.75 -36.57 2.49
CA GLU A 103 -9.60 -36.13 1.38
C GLU A 103 -9.44 -34.63 1.13
N PHE A 104 -9.28 -33.82 2.18
CA PHE A 104 -9.01 -32.39 2.02
C PHE A 104 -7.60 -32.13 1.48
N LEU A 105 -6.59 -32.87 1.96
CA LEU A 105 -5.22 -32.77 1.45
C LEU A 105 -5.15 -33.17 -0.03
N ASP A 106 -5.85 -34.23 -0.45
CA ASP A 106 -5.94 -34.64 -1.83
C ASP A 106 -6.62 -33.58 -2.72
N TYR A 107 -7.64 -32.91 -2.19
CA TYR A 107 -8.29 -31.80 -2.85
C TYR A 107 -7.31 -30.62 -3.01
N LEU A 108 -6.57 -30.23 -1.97
CA LEU A 108 -5.59 -29.13 -2.02
C LEU A 108 -4.45 -29.42 -3.00
N ARG A 109 -4.01 -30.70 -3.14
CA ARG A 109 -2.93 -31.10 -4.07
C ARG A 109 -3.16 -30.65 -5.50
N THR A 110 -4.40 -30.63 -5.95
CA THR A 110 -4.78 -30.27 -7.32
C THR A 110 -5.46 -28.91 -7.41
N TYR A 111 -5.62 -28.25 -6.27
CA TYR A 111 -6.35 -26.99 -6.22
C TYR A 111 -5.69 -25.90 -7.08
N LYS A 112 -6.50 -25.20 -7.83
CA LYS A 112 -6.15 -23.99 -8.58
C LYS A 112 -7.22 -22.96 -8.31
N TRP A 113 -6.80 -21.74 -7.98
CA TRP A 113 -7.72 -20.67 -7.73
C TRP A 113 -8.47 -20.28 -9.03
N LYS A 114 -9.79 -20.34 -9.02
CA LYS A 114 -10.66 -20.07 -10.19
C LYS A 114 -11.78 -19.09 -9.84
N GLY A 115 -11.56 -18.25 -8.86
CA GLY A 115 -12.54 -17.25 -8.45
C GLY A 115 -12.59 -16.04 -9.37
N GLU A 116 -13.42 -15.09 -8.97
CA GLU A 116 -13.51 -13.75 -9.53
C GLU A 116 -12.92 -12.75 -8.52
N MET A 117 -12.09 -11.82 -9.02
CA MET A 117 -11.58 -10.70 -8.26
C MET A 117 -12.00 -9.40 -8.93
N TYR A 118 -12.86 -8.67 -8.27
CA TYR A 118 -13.15 -7.28 -8.59
C TYR A 118 -12.41 -6.39 -7.60
N ALA A 119 -11.71 -5.38 -8.08
CA ALA A 119 -10.97 -4.47 -7.22
C ALA A 119 -10.92 -3.06 -7.80
N PHE A 120 -10.52 -2.11 -6.97
CA PHE A 120 -10.14 -0.79 -7.45
C PHE A 120 -8.93 -0.89 -8.39
N LYS A 121 -8.86 -0.02 -9.38
CA LYS A 121 -7.62 0.16 -10.15
C LYS A 121 -6.49 0.53 -9.19
N GLU A 122 -5.32 -0.07 -9.37
CA GLU A 122 -4.15 0.26 -8.54
C GLU A 122 -3.74 1.71 -8.73
N GLY A 123 -3.70 2.45 -7.62
CA GLY A 123 -3.49 3.90 -7.61
C GLY A 123 -4.76 4.73 -7.44
N LEU A 124 -5.95 4.11 -7.37
CA LEU A 124 -7.19 4.86 -7.13
C LEU A 124 -7.16 5.49 -5.73
N VAL A 125 -7.52 6.76 -5.65
CA VAL A 125 -7.82 7.40 -4.36
C VAL A 125 -9.07 6.75 -3.76
N CYS A 126 -8.99 6.32 -2.52
CA CYS A 126 -10.03 5.55 -1.85
C CYS A 126 -10.32 6.07 -0.45
N TYR A 127 -11.51 5.73 0.04
CA TYR A 127 -12.07 6.24 1.29
C TYR A 127 -12.53 5.11 2.20
N PRO A 128 -12.60 5.34 3.53
CA PRO A 128 -13.04 4.33 4.48
C PRO A 128 -14.40 3.74 4.16
N GLN A 129 -14.59 2.46 4.51
CA GLN A 129 -15.84 1.70 4.39
C GLN A 129 -16.27 1.31 2.96
N VAL A 130 -15.62 1.83 1.93
CA VAL A 130 -15.91 1.44 0.54
C VAL A 130 -15.21 0.11 0.24
N PRO A 131 -15.89 -0.90 -0.34
CA PRO A 131 -15.26 -2.14 -0.76
C PRO A 131 -14.15 -1.88 -1.79
N MET A 132 -12.90 -2.22 -1.44
CA MET A 132 -11.72 -2.04 -2.31
C MET A 132 -11.44 -3.27 -3.17
N VAL A 133 -11.72 -4.46 -2.62
CA VAL A 133 -11.56 -5.75 -3.27
C VAL A 133 -12.77 -6.61 -2.92
N ARG A 134 -13.39 -7.21 -3.92
CA ARG A 134 -14.41 -8.24 -3.79
C ARG A 134 -13.89 -9.54 -4.39
N ILE A 135 -13.92 -10.59 -3.59
CA ILE A 135 -13.60 -11.95 -4.01
C ILE A 135 -14.88 -12.79 -4.04
N GLU A 136 -15.12 -13.44 -5.16
CA GLU A 136 -16.17 -14.44 -5.31
C GLU A 136 -15.52 -15.74 -5.73
N CYS A 137 -15.50 -16.73 -4.83
CA CYS A 137 -14.79 -17.99 -5.06
C CYS A 137 -15.44 -19.13 -4.28
N ASP A 138 -15.08 -20.38 -4.62
CA ASP A 138 -15.33 -21.51 -3.74
C ASP A 138 -14.78 -21.26 -2.33
N MET A 139 -15.23 -22.03 -1.34
CA MET A 139 -14.92 -21.75 0.05
C MET A 139 -13.41 -21.80 0.35
N VAL A 140 -12.64 -22.65 -0.35
CA VAL A 140 -11.18 -22.73 -0.14
C VAL A 140 -10.51 -21.48 -0.66
N GLY A 141 -10.80 -21.10 -1.91
CA GLY A 141 -10.22 -19.92 -2.53
C GLY A 141 -10.68 -18.60 -1.93
N ALA A 142 -11.81 -18.58 -1.23
CA ALA A 142 -12.30 -17.41 -0.55
C ALA A 142 -11.71 -17.25 0.86
N ILE A 143 -11.53 -18.37 1.60
CA ILE A 143 -11.07 -18.34 3.00
C ILE A 143 -9.55 -18.27 3.11
N LEU A 144 -8.82 -19.16 2.41
CA LEU A 144 -7.37 -19.34 2.62
C LEU A 144 -6.50 -18.19 2.08
N ILE A 145 -7.08 -17.20 1.44
CA ILE A 145 -6.36 -16.04 0.91
C ILE A 145 -6.43 -14.81 1.83
N GLU A 146 -7.24 -14.84 2.92
CA GLU A 146 -7.51 -13.67 3.79
C GLU A 146 -6.21 -13.04 4.28
N THR A 147 -5.33 -13.81 4.89
CA THR A 147 -4.11 -13.28 5.50
C THR A 147 -3.18 -12.66 4.45
N TYR A 148 -2.90 -13.33 3.34
CA TYR A 148 -2.03 -12.80 2.28
C TYR A 148 -2.64 -11.56 1.61
N LEU A 149 -3.94 -11.58 1.31
CA LEU A 149 -4.68 -10.47 0.74
C LEU A 149 -4.57 -9.23 1.64
N LEU A 150 -4.87 -9.39 2.93
CA LEU A 150 -4.84 -8.29 3.89
C LEU A 150 -3.42 -7.75 4.10
N GLN A 151 -2.41 -8.62 4.26
CA GLN A 151 -1.02 -8.21 4.38
C GLN A 151 -0.58 -7.39 3.17
N THR A 152 -0.90 -7.86 1.97
CA THR A 152 -0.51 -7.22 0.71
C THR A 152 -1.21 -5.87 0.55
N MET A 153 -2.53 -5.84 0.58
CA MET A 153 -3.30 -4.62 0.33
C MET A 153 -3.07 -3.56 1.42
N ASN A 154 -3.01 -3.97 2.69
CA ASN A 154 -2.77 -3.05 3.80
C ASN A 154 -1.42 -2.36 3.70
N PHE A 155 -0.34 -3.13 3.50
CA PHE A 155 1.00 -2.58 3.50
C PHE A 155 1.26 -1.69 2.29
N HIS A 156 0.92 -2.16 1.08
CA HIS A 156 1.12 -1.36 -0.12
C HIS A 156 0.31 -0.06 -0.09
N SER A 157 -0.97 -0.13 0.30
CA SER A 157 -1.82 1.06 0.40
C SER A 157 -1.31 2.05 1.45
N LEU A 158 -0.85 1.55 2.60
CA LEU A 158 -0.27 2.38 3.65
C LEU A 158 0.94 3.17 3.17
N ILE A 159 1.91 2.47 2.55
CA ILE A 159 3.15 3.11 2.10
C ILE A 159 2.92 4.02 0.89
N ALA A 160 2.10 3.62 -0.07
CA ALA A 160 1.72 4.48 -1.19
C ALA A 160 1.06 5.78 -0.71
N THR A 161 0.12 5.68 0.25
CA THR A 161 -0.54 6.82 0.86
C THR A 161 0.45 7.74 1.58
N LYS A 162 1.34 7.18 2.41
CA LYS A 162 2.38 7.94 3.11
C LYS A 162 3.32 8.65 2.14
N ALA A 163 3.70 7.96 1.06
CA ALA A 163 4.59 8.50 0.04
C ALA A 163 3.99 9.71 -0.68
N THR A 164 2.67 9.75 -0.97
CA THR A 164 2.04 10.90 -1.62
C THR A 164 2.13 12.19 -0.79
N LYS A 165 2.14 12.08 0.54
CA LYS A 165 2.36 13.22 1.44
C LYS A 165 3.81 13.67 1.43
N ILE A 166 4.71 12.72 1.61
CA ILE A 166 6.15 12.97 1.68
C ILE A 166 6.65 13.57 0.36
N SER A 167 6.21 13.03 -0.78
CA SER A 167 6.55 13.54 -2.11
C SER A 167 5.89 14.89 -2.44
N GLY A 168 4.93 15.32 -1.63
CA GLY A 168 4.20 16.58 -1.84
C GLY A 168 3.18 16.54 -2.99
N LEU A 169 2.84 15.37 -3.50
CA LEU A 169 1.78 15.23 -4.51
C LEU A 169 0.43 15.70 -3.97
N SER A 170 0.11 15.33 -2.73
CA SER A 170 -1.15 15.71 -2.08
C SER A 170 -1.27 17.19 -1.74
N THR A 171 -0.17 17.92 -1.69
CA THR A 171 -0.15 19.36 -1.36
C THR A 171 0.16 20.23 -2.57
N HIS A 172 0.24 19.65 -3.76
CA HIS A 172 0.64 20.33 -5.02
C HIS A 172 1.99 21.07 -4.90
N THR A 173 2.86 20.59 -4.00
CA THR A 173 4.22 21.09 -3.79
C THR A 173 5.23 19.95 -4.01
N PRO A 174 5.39 19.45 -5.25
CA PRO A 174 6.16 18.25 -5.51
C PRO A 174 7.61 18.39 -5.05
N ARG A 175 8.12 17.32 -4.43
CA ARG A 175 9.48 17.18 -3.94
C ARG A 175 10.15 15.99 -4.63
N ASN A 176 11.44 16.11 -4.90
CA ASN A 176 12.24 14.98 -5.36
C ASN A 176 12.63 14.11 -4.15
N VAL A 177 11.83 13.11 -3.84
CA VAL A 177 12.05 12.20 -2.71
C VAL A 177 12.62 10.88 -3.19
N MET A 178 13.68 10.42 -2.54
CA MET A 178 14.27 9.09 -2.69
C MET A 178 13.90 8.25 -1.45
N GLU A 179 13.41 7.05 -1.67
CA GLU A 179 13.12 6.09 -0.61
C GLU A 179 14.42 5.44 -0.11
N PHE A 180 14.83 5.69 1.14
CA PHE A 180 16.06 5.19 1.76
C PHE A 180 15.80 4.30 2.98
N GLY A 181 14.61 3.67 3.02
CA GLY A 181 14.12 2.96 4.19
C GLY A 181 14.38 1.46 4.25
N THR A 182 14.86 0.81 3.17
CA THR A 182 15.02 -0.65 3.10
C THR A 182 15.67 -1.25 4.35
N ARG A 183 16.77 -0.67 4.85
CA ARG A 183 17.47 -1.12 6.08
C ARG A 183 16.69 -0.92 7.38
N ARG A 184 15.54 -0.25 7.34
CA ARG A 184 14.63 0.04 8.47
C ARG A 184 13.29 -0.69 8.34
N ALA A 185 13.08 -1.40 7.22
CA ALA A 185 11.87 -2.17 6.98
C ALA A 185 11.80 -3.42 7.89
N GLN A 186 10.59 -3.90 8.14
CA GLN A 186 10.34 -5.10 8.93
C GLN A 186 10.47 -6.35 8.03
N GLY A 187 11.69 -6.63 7.58
CA GLY A 187 12.02 -7.75 6.73
C GLY A 187 12.17 -7.39 5.24
N GLN A 188 12.72 -8.33 4.48
CA GLN A 188 13.06 -8.12 3.07
C GLN A 188 11.84 -7.77 2.22
N SER A 189 10.76 -8.54 2.35
CA SER A 189 9.54 -8.30 1.55
C SER A 189 8.92 -6.94 1.81
N ALA A 190 8.97 -6.45 3.06
CA ALA A 190 8.53 -5.10 3.40
C ALA A 190 9.43 -4.03 2.74
N GLY A 191 10.75 -4.26 2.67
CA GLY A 191 11.67 -3.38 1.95
C GLY A 191 11.36 -3.31 0.45
N ASP A 192 11.15 -4.45 -0.19
CA ASP A 192 10.90 -4.53 -1.64
C ASP A 192 9.53 -3.95 -2.02
N ASN A 193 8.49 -4.39 -1.34
CA ASN A 193 7.11 -3.97 -1.59
C ASN A 193 6.90 -2.49 -1.19
N GLY A 194 7.57 -2.06 -0.13
CA GLY A 194 7.54 -0.67 0.30
C GLY A 194 8.23 0.27 -0.68
N ALA A 195 9.36 -0.14 -1.28
CA ALA A 195 10.01 0.61 -2.36
C ALA A 195 9.08 0.78 -3.56
N TYR A 196 8.43 -0.30 -4.00
CA TYR A 196 7.42 -0.24 -5.07
C TYR A 196 6.29 0.75 -4.75
N ALA A 197 5.67 0.60 -3.58
CA ALA A 197 4.57 1.47 -3.15
C ALA A 197 4.99 2.94 -3.01
N ALA A 198 6.21 3.21 -2.52
CA ALA A 198 6.76 4.55 -2.41
C ALA A 198 6.99 5.20 -3.78
N ILE A 199 7.45 4.42 -4.77
CA ILE A 199 7.60 4.90 -6.16
C ILE A 199 6.23 5.28 -6.74
N LEU A 200 5.20 4.47 -6.53
CA LEU A 200 3.84 4.82 -6.97
C LEU A 200 3.36 6.10 -6.30
N GLY A 201 3.61 6.28 -5.00
CA GLY A 201 3.28 7.48 -4.23
C GLY A 201 4.16 8.71 -4.51
N GLY A 202 4.99 8.69 -5.58
CA GLY A 202 5.70 9.86 -6.09
C GLY A 202 7.19 9.94 -5.76
N CYS A 203 7.79 8.93 -5.10
CA CYS A 203 9.24 8.86 -4.96
C CYS A 203 9.90 8.68 -6.34
N ILE A 204 11.10 9.28 -6.49
CA ILE A 204 11.84 9.28 -7.78
C ILE A 204 12.88 8.16 -7.88
N GLY A 205 13.10 7.41 -6.80
CA GLY A 205 14.04 6.31 -6.73
C GLY A 205 14.04 5.67 -5.34
N THR A 206 14.71 4.54 -5.21
CA THR A 206 14.86 3.78 -3.95
C THR A 206 16.34 3.41 -3.72
N ALA A 207 16.73 3.16 -2.47
CA ALA A 207 18.04 2.57 -2.19
C ALA A 207 18.08 1.04 -2.40
N ASN A 208 16.97 0.42 -2.78
CA ASN A 208 16.79 -1.03 -2.84
C ASN A 208 17.07 -1.58 -4.24
N CYS A 209 18.25 -2.17 -4.45
CA CYS A 209 18.62 -2.78 -5.73
C CYS A 209 17.71 -3.98 -6.09
N LEU A 210 17.28 -4.77 -5.10
CA LEU A 210 16.39 -5.92 -5.36
C LEU A 210 15.01 -5.46 -5.84
N ALA A 211 14.51 -4.33 -5.35
CA ALA A 211 13.26 -3.75 -5.84
C ALA A 211 13.35 -3.37 -7.32
N GLU A 212 14.44 -2.74 -7.78
CA GLU A 212 14.66 -2.47 -9.21
C GLU A 212 14.71 -3.77 -10.03
N MET A 213 15.42 -4.79 -9.54
CA MET A 213 15.46 -6.09 -10.22
C MET A 213 14.09 -6.77 -10.33
N LYS A 214 13.24 -6.63 -9.31
CA LYS A 214 11.89 -7.22 -9.28
C LYS A 214 10.88 -6.48 -10.14
N TYR A 215 10.91 -5.15 -10.09
CA TYR A 215 9.86 -4.30 -10.66
C TYR A 215 10.28 -3.54 -11.92
N GLY A 216 11.56 -3.66 -12.29
CA GLY A 216 12.10 -3.02 -13.49
C GLY A 216 12.58 -1.59 -13.28
N PRO A 217 13.07 -0.93 -14.36
CA PRO A 217 13.80 0.33 -14.30
C PRO A 217 12.97 1.55 -13.86
N ASP A 218 11.64 1.43 -13.82
CA ASP A 218 10.77 2.48 -13.27
C ASP A 218 10.89 2.56 -11.74
N VAL A 219 11.37 1.49 -11.06
CA VAL A 219 11.74 1.46 -9.65
C VAL A 219 13.26 1.62 -9.53
N LYS A 220 13.77 2.76 -9.96
CA LYS A 220 15.18 3.04 -10.11
C LYS A 220 15.94 3.01 -8.78
N ALA A 221 16.99 2.18 -8.70
CA ALA A 221 17.91 2.20 -7.57
C ALA A 221 18.83 3.44 -7.64
N VAL A 222 18.94 4.14 -6.51
CA VAL A 222 19.74 5.35 -6.36
C VAL A 222 20.52 5.34 -5.07
N GLY A 223 21.72 5.92 -5.08
CA GLY A 223 22.57 5.99 -3.91
C GLY A 223 23.77 6.88 -4.16
N THR A 224 24.49 7.18 -3.07
CA THR A 224 25.72 7.94 -3.07
C THR A 224 26.78 7.22 -2.22
N ILE A 225 27.52 7.96 -1.40
CA ILE A 225 28.51 7.42 -0.45
C ILE A 225 28.00 7.51 0.99
N ALA A 226 28.57 6.70 1.87
CA ALA A 226 28.33 6.74 3.31
C ALA A 226 29.54 7.29 4.06
N HIS A 227 29.36 7.65 5.34
CA HIS A 227 30.44 8.13 6.21
C HIS A 227 31.61 7.15 6.27
N SER A 228 31.35 5.83 6.38
CA SER A 228 32.37 4.78 6.42
C SER A 228 33.30 4.75 5.20
N PHE A 229 32.79 5.16 4.00
CA PHE A 229 33.64 5.29 2.83
C PHE A 229 34.65 6.44 2.99
N ILE A 230 34.23 7.56 3.59
CA ILE A 230 35.09 8.72 3.84
C ILE A 230 36.09 8.41 4.95
N GLU A 231 35.63 7.77 6.02
CA GLU A 231 36.45 7.33 7.17
C GLU A 231 37.52 6.29 6.80
N PHE A 232 37.30 5.53 5.71
CA PHE A 232 38.29 4.55 5.21
C PHE A 232 39.58 5.22 4.70
N TYR A 233 39.47 6.45 4.19
CA TYR A 233 40.63 7.20 3.69
C TYR A 233 41.28 8.00 4.82
N GLU A 234 42.59 8.29 4.69
CA GLU A 234 43.31 9.11 5.67
C GLU A 234 42.74 10.53 5.80
N ASN A 235 42.14 11.06 4.72
CA ASN A 235 41.48 12.34 4.71
C ASN A 235 40.30 12.39 3.73
N GLU A 236 39.37 13.29 3.98
CA GLU A 236 38.13 13.43 3.24
C GLU A 236 38.34 13.81 1.76
N PHE A 237 39.39 14.60 1.44
CA PHE A 237 39.66 15.01 0.07
C PHE A 237 40.03 13.80 -0.81
N GLU A 238 40.84 12.89 -0.33
CA GLU A 238 41.23 11.67 -1.05
C GLU A 238 40.04 10.74 -1.29
N ALA A 239 39.13 10.63 -0.30
CA ALA A 239 37.87 9.89 -0.47
C ALA A 239 37.00 10.50 -1.58
N PHE A 240 36.80 11.81 -1.55
CA PHE A 240 36.01 12.51 -2.55
C PHE A 240 36.65 12.41 -3.95
N LYS A 241 37.98 12.51 -4.02
CA LYS A 241 38.72 12.38 -5.26
C LYS A 241 38.59 10.98 -5.87
N ALA A 242 38.75 9.95 -5.05
CA ALA A 242 38.61 8.56 -5.50
C ALA A 242 37.20 8.28 -6.04
N TYR A 243 36.15 8.79 -5.36
CA TYR A 243 34.78 8.69 -5.84
C TYR A 243 34.56 9.44 -7.14
N ALA A 244 35.04 10.67 -7.25
CA ALA A 244 34.93 11.50 -8.44
C ALA A 244 35.68 10.94 -9.66
N ASP A 245 36.85 10.31 -9.43
CA ASP A 245 37.61 9.63 -10.48
C ASP A 245 36.89 8.39 -11.02
N THR A 246 36.18 7.67 -10.14
CA THR A 246 35.43 6.45 -10.49
C THR A 246 34.10 6.76 -11.18
N TYR A 247 33.39 7.78 -10.68
CA TYR A 247 32.03 8.14 -11.17
C TYR A 247 31.94 9.62 -11.57
N PRO A 248 32.72 10.10 -12.53
CA PRO A 248 32.83 11.54 -12.83
C PRO A 248 31.52 12.18 -13.32
N GLU A 249 30.58 11.39 -13.84
CA GLU A 249 29.28 11.86 -14.32
C GLU A 249 28.19 11.90 -13.21
N ASN A 250 28.46 11.28 -12.03
CA ASN A 250 27.49 11.16 -10.95
C ASN A 250 28.10 11.45 -9.58
N VAL A 251 28.83 12.55 -9.46
CA VAL A 251 29.51 12.93 -8.22
C VAL A 251 28.52 13.57 -7.24
N SER A 252 28.12 12.83 -6.21
CA SER A 252 27.30 13.31 -5.11
C SER A 252 28.05 13.07 -3.79
N LEU A 253 28.42 14.14 -3.08
CA LEU A 253 29.31 14.09 -1.93
C LEU A 253 28.58 14.30 -0.62
N LEU A 254 28.96 13.53 0.41
CA LEU A 254 28.43 13.63 1.77
C LEU A 254 29.36 14.52 2.60
N LEU A 255 28.84 15.65 3.12
CA LEU A 255 29.69 16.72 3.65
C LEU A 255 29.86 16.76 5.16
N ASP A 256 29.09 15.98 5.89
CA ASP A 256 28.96 16.07 7.35
C ASP A 256 29.66 14.94 8.11
N THR A 257 30.64 14.27 7.47
CA THR A 257 31.45 13.25 8.15
C THR A 257 32.28 13.87 9.28
N TYR A 258 32.88 15.03 9.02
CA TYR A 258 33.66 15.77 10.04
C TYR A 258 33.08 17.16 10.30
N ASN A 259 33.32 18.12 9.41
CA ASN A 259 32.80 19.48 9.52
C ASN A 259 32.35 20.01 8.16
N ILE A 260 31.06 20.29 8.05
CA ILE A 260 30.44 20.71 6.78
C ILE A 260 31.15 21.91 6.16
N LEU A 261 31.44 22.95 6.95
CA LEU A 261 31.91 24.26 6.46
C LEU A 261 33.44 24.35 6.40
N GLU A 262 34.14 23.64 7.29
CA GLU A 262 35.60 23.74 7.42
C GLU A 262 36.33 22.61 6.65
N SER A 263 35.65 21.50 6.37
CA SER A 263 36.20 20.34 5.66
C SER A 263 35.37 19.97 4.42
N GLY A 264 34.12 19.53 4.59
CA GLY A 264 33.30 18.98 3.52
C GLY A 264 33.10 19.93 2.34
N LEU A 265 32.65 21.15 2.58
CA LEU A 265 32.44 22.14 1.53
C LEU A 265 33.74 22.60 0.84
N PRO A 266 34.82 22.94 1.54
CA PRO A 266 36.11 23.26 0.88
C PRO A 266 36.64 22.11 0.01
N ASN A 267 36.53 20.87 0.48
CA ASN A 267 36.94 19.70 -0.30
C ASN A 267 36.04 19.46 -1.52
N LEU A 268 34.70 19.66 -1.39
CA LEU A 268 33.77 19.62 -2.52
C LEU A 268 34.17 20.63 -3.60
N ILE A 269 34.45 21.87 -3.22
CA ILE A 269 34.87 22.93 -4.17
C ILE A 269 36.15 22.53 -4.90
N LYS A 270 37.16 22.03 -4.18
CA LYS A 270 38.41 21.53 -4.78
C LYS A 270 38.19 20.36 -5.76
N ILE A 271 37.28 19.44 -5.42
CA ILE A 271 36.94 18.31 -6.30
C ILE A 271 36.23 18.79 -7.57
N ASP A 272 35.32 19.75 -7.44
CA ASP A 272 34.64 20.30 -8.60
C ASP A 272 35.63 21.06 -9.53
N ASP A 273 36.56 21.86 -8.95
CA ASP A 273 37.62 22.50 -9.69
C ASP A 273 38.54 21.49 -10.37
N TYR A 274 38.92 20.41 -9.68
CA TYR A 274 39.68 19.29 -10.25
C TYR A 274 38.96 18.66 -11.45
N LEU A 275 37.65 18.44 -11.36
CA LEU A 275 36.86 17.87 -12.46
C LEU A 275 36.76 18.85 -13.64
N ILE A 276 36.66 20.15 -13.38
CA ILE A 276 36.69 21.21 -14.41
C ILE A 276 38.00 21.20 -15.15
N GLU A 277 39.12 21.14 -14.46
CA GLU A 277 40.45 21.08 -15.07
C GLU A 277 40.67 19.79 -15.85
N LYS A 278 40.27 18.65 -15.31
CA LYS A 278 40.43 17.33 -15.91
C LYS A 278 39.52 17.12 -17.14
N TYR A 279 38.32 17.72 -17.14
CA TYR A 279 37.29 17.57 -18.17
C TYR A 279 36.74 18.92 -18.60
N PRO A 280 37.57 19.82 -19.21
CA PRO A 280 37.19 21.20 -19.46
C PRO A 280 36.03 21.37 -20.44
N ASN A 281 35.83 20.42 -21.34
CA ASN A 281 34.80 20.46 -22.39
C ASN A 281 33.57 19.59 -22.09
N ASP A 282 33.49 18.98 -20.88
CA ASP A 282 32.37 18.11 -20.51
C ASP A 282 31.66 18.63 -19.27
N PRO A 283 30.57 19.40 -19.42
CA PRO A 283 29.81 19.91 -18.27
C PRO A 283 29.08 18.83 -17.49
N ASN A 284 29.01 17.59 -18.00
CA ASN A 284 28.40 16.49 -17.28
C ASN A 284 29.33 15.92 -16.20
N LYS A 285 30.63 16.16 -16.29
CA LYS A 285 31.64 15.74 -15.31
C LYS A 285 31.92 16.86 -14.32
N ARG A 286 30.96 17.08 -13.42
CA ARG A 286 30.99 18.09 -12.35
C ARG A 286 30.39 17.47 -11.09
N VAL A 287 30.63 18.08 -9.95
CA VAL A 287 29.89 17.74 -8.74
C VAL A 287 28.40 18.03 -8.95
N LYS A 288 27.56 17.02 -8.82
CA LYS A 288 26.11 17.11 -9.02
C LYS A 288 25.39 17.58 -7.79
N SER A 289 25.80 17.07 -6.61
CA SER A 289 25.10 17.40 -5.37
C SER A 289 25.98 17.29 -4.13
N ALA A 290 25.56 18.00 -3.11
CA ALA A 290 26.06 17.99 -1.76
C ALA A 290 24.97 17.45 -0.82
N ARG A 291 25.23 16.35 -0.09
CA ARG A 291 24.30 15.76 0.87
C ARG A 291 24.71 16.12 2.30
N ILE A 292 23.72 16.43 3.13
CA ILE A 292 23.85 16.55 4.58
C ILE A 292 22.88 15.60 5.27
N ASP A 293 23.36 14.89 6.29
CA ASP A 293 22.68 13.79 6.98
C ASP A 293 22.55 14.02 8.48
N SER A 294 22.98 15.17 8.98
CA SER A 294 23.01 15.48 10.41
C SER A 294 22.90 16.96 10.73
N GLY A 295 22.66 17.26 12.00
CA GLY A 295 22.59 18.63 12.52
C GLY A 295 21.30 19.38 12.12
N ASP A 296 21.35 20.71 12.19
CA ASP A 296 20.28 21.60 11.76
C ASP A 296 20.31 21.73 10.23
N LEU A 297 19.45 20.96 9.56
CA LEU A 297 19.41 20.86 8.11
C LEU A 297 19.07 22.21 7.45
N ALA A 298 18.13 22.97 8.00
CA ALA A 298 17.71 24.24 7.41
C ALA A 298 18.83 25.30 7.49
N ARG A 299 19.51 25.35 8.62
CA ARG A 299 20.70 26.23 8.80
C ARG A 299 21.85 25.77 7.91
N GLY A 300 22.06 24.45 7.80
CA GLY A 300 23.03 23.85 6.91
C GLY A 300 22.77 24.23 5.45
N TYR A 301 21.54 24.08 4.99
CA TYR A 301 21.09 24.48 3.65
C TYR A 301 21.46 25.93 3.32
N LYS A 302 21.06 26.89 4.16
CA LYS A 302 21.30 28.33 3.94
C LYS A 302 22.78 28.66 3.84
N ARG A 303 23.60 28.07 4.71
CA ARG A 303 25.06 28.29 4.72
C ARG A 303 25.74 27.66 3.50
N LEU A 304 25.37 26.43 3.16
CA LEU A 304 25.92 25.76 2.00
C LEU A 304 25.54 26.48 0.70
N ARG A 305 24.26 26.82 0.53
CA ARG A 305 23.82 27.52 -0.67
C ARG A 305 24.56 28.84 -0.88
N LYS A 306 24.63 29.65 0.15
CA LYS A 306 25.38 30.94 0.11
C LYS A 306 26.84 30.73 -0.29
N ARG A 307 27.53 29.79 0.34
CA ARG A 307 28.96 29.55 0.07
C ARG A 307 29.22 28.93 -1.30
N LEU A 308 28.34 28.05 -1.78
CA LEU A 308 28.42 27.48 -3.13
C LEU A 308 28.20 28.56 -4.21
N ASP A 309 27.26 29.47 -3.98
CA ASP A 309 27.01 30.60 -4.89
C ASP A 309 28.20 31.57 -4.93
N GLU A 310 28.77 31.92 -3.78
CA GLU A 310 29.99 32.72 -3.65
C GLU A 310 31.20 32.08 -4.34
N ALA A 311 31.27 30.75 -4.33
CA ALA A 311 32.31 29.98 -5.02
C ALA A 311 32.06 29.76 -6.52
N GLY A 312 30.98 30.32 -7.08
CA GLY A 312 30.61 30.14 -8.49
C GLY A 312 30.09 28.74 -8.84
N LYS A 313 29.52 28.01 -7.85
CA LYS A 313 28.98 26.66 -7.99
C LYS A 313 27.45 26.59 -7.77
N PRO A 314 26.63 27.48 -8.35
CA PRO A 314 25.19 27.51 -8.11
C PRO A 314 24.45 26.26 -8.63
N TYR A 315 25.06 25.52 -9.54
CA TYR A 315 24.51 24.28 -10.13
C TYR A 315 24.59 23.07 -9.21
N VAL A 316 25.40 23.10 -8.16
CA VAL A 316 25.49 22.00 -7.17
C VAL A 316 24.18 21.94 -6.38
N LYS A 317 23.47 20.84 -6.51
CA LYS A 317 22.20 20.59 -5.83
C LYS A 317 22.43 20.24 -4.36
N LEU A 318 21.48 20.59 -3.50
CA LEU A 318 21.52 20.25 -2.08
C LEU A 318 20.55 19.12 -1.79
N VAL A 319 21.03 18.09 -1.08
CA VAL A 319 20.26 16.90 -0.70
C VAL A 319 20.22 16.79 0.82
N ALA A 320 19.03 16.65 1.39
CA ALA A 320 18.84 16.37 2.82
C ALA A 320 18.50 14.90 3.04
N SER A 321 19.03 14.34 4.10
CA SER A 321 18.60 13.05 4.65
C SER A 321 18.69 13.12 6.18
N ASN A 322 18.19 12.12 6.90
CA ASN A 322 18.06 12.03 8.35
C ASN A 322 16.70 12.45 8.91
N SER A 323 15.99 11.49 9.46
CA SER A 323 14.76 11.66 10.26
C SER A 323 13.65 12.50 9.61
N LEU A 324 13.63 12.57 8.28
CA LEU A 324 12.68 13.36 7.51
C LEU A 324 11.30 12.70 7.43
N ASP A 325 10.29 13.56 7.50
CA ASP A 325 8.89 13.25 7.18
C ASP A 325 8.22 14.48 6.53
N GLU A 326 6.96 14.34 6.15
CA GLU A 326 6.17 15.39 5.51
C GLU A 326 6.09 16.67 6.35
N ASN A 327 6.03 16.56 7.68
CA ASN A 327 5.92 17.70 8.57
C ASN A 327 7.26 18.45 8.69
N THR A 328 8.34 17.73 8.99
CA THR A 328 9.68 18.30 9.09
C THR A 328 10.10 18.99 7.79
N MET A 329 9.82 18.37 6.64
CA MET A 329 10.13 19.00 5.35
C MET A 329 9.28 20.24 5.09
N ALA A 330 7.98 20.20 5.40
CA ALA A 330 7.11 21.37 5.28
C ALA A 330 7.55 22.53 6.19
N ASP A 331 7.94 22.24 7.41
CA ASP A 331 8.43 23.26 8.36
C ASP A 331 9.71 23.93 7.84
N MET A 332 10.68 23.14 7.36
CA MET A 332 11.91 23.67 6.76
C MET A 332 11.63 24.57 5.55
N GLU A 333 10.71 24.16 4.68
CA GLU A 333 10.37 24.88 3.45
C GLU A 333 9.57 26.17 3.74
N LEU A 334 8.52 26.08 4.57
CA LEU A 334 7.54 27.16 4.76
C LEU A 334 8.00 28.19 5.81
N TYR A 335 8.61 27.74 6.90
CA TYR A 335 8.97 28.62 8.02
C TYR A 335 10.45 28.98 8.04
N GLU A 336 11.30 28.06 7.58
CA GLU A 336 12.74 28.27 7.65
C GLU A 336 13.36 28.66 6.29
N GLY A 337 12.59 28.60 5.18
CA GLY A 337 13.07 28.99 3.85
C GLY A 337 14.20 28.09 3.34
N ALA A 338 14.18 26.80 3.71
CA ALA A 338 15.17 25.80 3.31
C ALA A 338 14.50 24.70 2.47
N ARG A 339 14.45 24.90 1.16
CA ARG A 339 13.92 23.90 0.22
C ARG A 339 15.07 23.24 -0.50
N PHE A 340 15.35 21.99 -0.13
CA PHE A 340 16.36 21.17 -0.78
C PHE A 340 15.92 20.71 -2.19
N ASP A 341 16.91 20.48 -3.06
CA ASP A 341 16.65 19.97 -4.40
C ASP A 341 16.17 18.51 -4.39
N SER A 342 16.57 17.74 -3.36
CA SER A 342 16.12 16.35 -3.16
C SER A 342 16.17 15.97 -1.69
N TYR A 343 15.39 14.96 -1.32
CA TYR A 343 15.28 14.43 0.04
C TYR A 343 15.45 12.92 0.03
N GLY A 344 16.27 12.39 0.93
CA GLY A 344 16.36 10.95 1.22
C GLY A 344 15.55 10.62 2.46
N VAL A 345 14.42 9.94 2.30
CA VAL A 345 13.51 9.62 3.40
C VAL A 345 13.53 8.11 3.67
N GLY A 346 13.86 7.72 4.89
CA GLY A 346 14.06 6.32 5.27
C GLY A 346 12.95 5.78 6.16
N GLU A 347 13.26 5.68 7.47
CA GLU A 347 12.43 5.01 8.48
C GLU A 347 10.98 5.46 8.48
N LYS A 348 10.73 6.76 8.56
CA LYS A 348 9.38 7.30 8.70
C LYS A 348 8.47 7.05 7.50
N LEU A 349 9.06 6.83 6.31
CA LEU A 349 8.33 6.40 5.12
C LEU A 349 8.06 4.89 5.15
N ILE A 350 9.12 4.07 5.22
CA ILE A 350 9.01 2.62 5.03
C ILE A 350 8.24 1.91 6.15
N THR A 351 8.20 2.49 7.35
CA THR A 351 7.44 1.97 8.49
C THR A 351 6.12 2.68 8.70
N SER A 352 5.86 3.77 7.99
CA SER A 352 4.75 4.69 8.28
C SER A 352 4.60 4.95 9.78
N SER A 353 5.70 5.32 10.45
CA SER A 353 5.86 5.28 11.92
C SER A 353 4.80 6.06 12.70
N SER A 354 4.18 7.07 12.11
CA SER A 354 3.07 7.85 12.71
C SER A 354 1.74 7.09 12.73
N SER A 355 1.54 6.16 11.78
CA SER A 355 0.36 5.30 11.68
C SER A 355 0.75 3.99 10.99
N PRO A 356 1.31 3.00 11.73
CA PRO A 356 1.98 1.84 11.13
C PRO A 356 1.02 0.76 10.62
N VAL A 357 -0.28 0.95 10.76
CA VAL A 357 -1.31 -0.02 10.37
C VAL A 357 -2.38 0.64 9.52
N PHE A 358 -2.67 0.07 8.34
CA PHE A 358 -3.76 0.52 7.47
C PHE A 358 -5.14 0.12 8.01
N GLY A 359 -5.23 -1.06 8.62
CA GLY A 359 -6.44 -1.53 9.30
C GLY A 359 -7.54 -2.02 8.38
N GLY A 360 -7.20 -2.51 7.20
CA GLY A 360 -8.13 -3.21 6.31
C GLY A 360 -8.62 -4.50 6.91
N VAL A 361 -9.84 -4.89 6.56
CA VAL A 361 -10.52 -6.11 6.98
C VAL A 361 -11.13 -6.81 5.77
N TYR A 362 -11.27 -8.13 5.85
CA TYR A 362 -11.86 -8.98 4.82
C TYR A 362 -13.05 -9.72 5.43
N LYS A 363 -14.24 -9.56 4.87
CA LYS A 363 -15.47 -10.02 5.53
C LYS A 363 -16.41 -10.70 4.56
N LEU A 364 -16.99 -11.84 5.00
CA LEU A 364 -18.06 -12.52 4.29
C LEU A 364 -19.30 -11.63 4.25
N VAL A 365 -19.77 -11.32 3.04
CA VAL A 365 -20.92 -10.44 2.80
C VAL A 365 -22.09 -11.16 2.13
N ALA A 366 -21.84 -12.24 1.39
CA ALA A 366 -22.88 -13.07 0.80
C ALA A 366 -22.40 -14.51 0.54
N VAL A 367 -23.36 -15.41 0.38
CA VAL A 367 -23.15 -16.80 -0.08
C VAL A 367 -24.07 -17.04 -1.26
N LYS A 368 -23.56 -17.63 -2.33
CA LYS A 368 -24.36 -18.00 -3.50
C LYS A 368 -25.13 -19.28 -3.21
N GLU A 369 -26.44 -19.21 -3.41
CA GLU A 369 -27.34 -20.36 -3.24
C GLU A 369 -27.40 -21.20 -4.52
N ASP A 370 -27.97 -22.40 -4.42
CA ASP A 370 -28.01 -23.37 -5.52
C ASP A 370 -28.91 -22.91 -6.70
N ASP A 371 -29.83 -22.00 -6.43
CA ASP A 371 -30.67 -21.33 -7.45
C ASP A 371 -29.96 -20.15 -8.14
N GLY A 372 -28.71 -19.87 -7.77
CA GLY A 372 -27.90 -18.78 -8.31
C GLY A 372 -28.11 -17.42 -7.62
N THR A 373 -29.04 -17.31 -6.68
CA THR A 373 -29.23 -16.09 -5.87
C THR A 373 -28.14 -15.92 -4.82
N TYR A 374 -27.99 -14.70 -4.29
CA TYR A 374 -27.00 -14.42 -3.25
C TYR A 374 -27.72 -14.15 -1.92
N SER A 375 -27.47 -15.02 -0.96
CA SER A 375 -27.97 -14.88 0.41
C SER A 375 -27.03 -13.98 1.20
N PRO A 376 -27.46 -12.78 1.63
CA PRO A 376 -26.58 -11.84 2.33
C PRO A 376 -26.13 -12.37 3.68
N ARG A 377 -24.94 -11.99 4.10
CA ARG A 377 -24.34 -12.33 5.41
C ARG A 377 -23.89 -11.06 6.10
N MET A 378 -24.09 -10.99 7.39
CA MET A 378 -23.73 -9.84 8.21
C MET A 378 -23.27 -10.29 9.59
N LYS A 379 -22.18 -9.73 10.06
CA LYS A 379 -21.82 -9.76 11.48
C LYS A 379 -22.41 -8.53 12.17
N CYS A 380 -23.23 -8.72 13.16
CA CYS A 380 -23.61 -7.65 14.08
C CYS A 380 -22.56 -7.46 15.17
N SER A 381 -22.33 -6.23 15.55
CA SER A 381 -21.38 -5.83 16.59
C SER A 381 -22.01 -4.74 17.43
N ASP A 382 -21.71 -4.69 18.73
CA ASP A 382 -22.16 -3.64 19.66
C ASP A 382 -21.70 -2.22 19.26
N SER A 383 -20.77 -2.13 18.31
CA SER A 383 -20.29 -0.85 17.78
C SER A 383 -20.79 -0.67 16.35
N ALA A 384 -21.58 0.36 16.12
CA ALA A 384 -22.10 0.74 14.79
C ALA A 384 -20.95 0.92 13.75
N SER A 385 -19.79 1.42 14.18
CA SER A 385 -18.60 1.58 13.31
C SER A 385 -17.95 0.26 12.84
N LYS A 386 -18.38 -0.88 13.43
CA LYS A 386 -17.93 -2.24 13.05
C LYS A 386 -18.99 -3.01 12.28
N ALA A 387 -20.15 -2.41 12.00
CA ALA A 387 -21.18 -3.03 11.19
C ALA A 387 -20.65 -3.30 9.77
N ILE A 388 -20.97 -4.49 9.25
CA ILE A 388 -20.64 -4.90 7.88
C ILE A 388 -21.83 -4.58 7.00
N ILE A 389 -21.59 -4.09 5.80
CA ILE A 389 -22.63 -3.93 4.79
C ILE A 389 -22.88 -5.30 4.15
N PRO A 390 -24.09 -5.87 4.25
CA PRO A 390 -24.39 -7.19 3.69
C PRO A 390 -24.72 -7.13 2.20
N GLY A 391 -24.50 -8.25 1.51
CA GLY A 391 -24.87 -8.42 0.11
C GLY A 391 -23.67 -8.40 -0.84
N LYS A 392 -23.89 -8.80 -2.07
CA LYS A 392 -22.90 -8.67 -3.14
C LYS A 392 -22.89 -7.22 -3.59
N LEU A 393 -21.82 -6.47 -3.23
CA LEU A 393 -21.79 -5.02 -3.33
C LEU A 393 -21.06 -4.53 -4.60
N MET A 394 -21.42 -3.34 -5.05
CA MET A 394 -20.72 -2.53 -6.05
C MET A 394 -20.41 -1.17 -5.45
N ALA A 395 -19.28 -0.59 -5.82
CA ALA A 395 -18.89 0.77 -5.43
C ALA A 395 -18.83 1.68 -6.67
N TRP A 396 -19.35 2.88 -6.52
CA TRP A 396 -19.43 3.90 -7.56
C TRP A 396 -18.87 5.21 -7.02
N ARG A 397 -18.24 6.01 -7.87
CA ARG A 397 -17.95 7.41 -7.58
C ARG A 397 -18.78 8.31 -8.45
N ILE A 398 -19.42 9.29 -7.85
CA ILE A 398 -20.10 10.36 -8.57
C ILE A 398 -19.23 11.61 -8.53
N TYR A 399 -19.27 12.36 -9.63
CA TYR A 399 -18.46 13.56 -9.81
C TYR A 399 -19.38 14.79 -9.97
N ASP A 400 -18.89 15.94 -9.49
CA ASP A 400 -19.53 17.23 -9.62
C ASP A 400 -19.23 17.92 -10.97
N GLU A 401 -19.68 19.17 -11.10
CA GLU A 401 -19.50 20.00 -12.30
C GLU A 401 -18.02 20.29 -12.61
N GLU A 402 -17.15 20.26 -11.60
CA GLU A 402 -15.71 20.49 -11.73
C GLU A 402 -14.95 19.19 -12.05
N GLY A 403 -15.66 18.07 -12.10
CA GLY A 403 -15.10 16.75 -12.36
C GLY A 403 -14.39 16.16 -11.15
N LYS A 404 -14.65 16.69 -9.95
CA LYS A 404 -14.11 16.19 -8.67
C LYS A 404 -15.07 15.22 -8.01
N GLY A 405 -14.55 14.27 -7.25
CA GLY A 405 -15.35 13.29 -6.52
C GLY A 405 -16.27 13.96 -5.51
N GLN A 406 -17.56 13.79 -5.69
CA GLN A 406 -18.58 14.34 -4.80
C GLN A 406 -18.94 13.36 -3.68
N ALA A 407 -19.10 12.08 -4.02
CA ALA A 407 -19.37 10.99 -3.08
C ALA A 407 -19.04 9.63 -3.68
N ASP A 408 -18.77 8.65 -2.83
CA ASP A 408 -18.77 7.23 -3.20
C ASP A 408 -20.10 6.61 -2.77
N ILE A 409 -20.73 5.85 -3.67
CA ILE A 409 -22.03 5.20 -3.44
C ILE A 409 -21.84 3.70 -3.45
N ILE A 410 -22.32 3.03 -2.40
CA ILE A 410 -22.35 1.57 -2.31
C ILE A 410 -23.74 1.07 -2.68
N SER A 411 -23.83 0.22 -3.69
CA SER A 411 -25.05 -0.41 -4.18
C SER A 411 -24.97 -1.94 -4.10
N LEU A 412 -26.07 -2.62 -4.32
CA LEU A 412 -26.01 -4.03 -4.71
C LEU A 412 -25.45 -4.17 -6.14
N ASP A 413 -24.88 -5.32 -6.46
CA ASP A 413 -24.21 -5.60 -7.73
C ASP A 413 -25.15 -5.51 -8.96
N ASP A 414 -26.44 -5.75 -8.75
CA ASP A 414 -27.50 -5.67 -9.77
C ASP A 414 -28.09 -4.25 -9.96
N GLU A 415 -27.69 -3.28 -9.14
CA GLU A 415 -28.13 -1.90 -9.29
C GLU A 415 -27.24 -1.13 -10.27
N ILE A 416 -27.87 -0.23 -11.02
CA ILE A 416 -27.18 0.68 -11.94
C ILE A 416 -27.45 2.11 -11.51
N ILE A 417 -26.39 2.87 -11.27
CA ILE A 417 -26.49 4.32 -11.04
C ILE A 417 -26.30 5.01 -12.39
N GLU A 418 -27.32 5.74 -12.82
CA GLU A 418 -27.36 6.40 -14.12
C GLU A 418 -27.07 7.90 -13.99
N GLU A 419 -26.27 8.44 -14.94
CA GLU A 419 -26.03 9.87 -15.06
C GLU A 419 -27.33 10.63 -15.36
N GLY A 420 -27.53 11.77 -14.69
CA GLY A 420 -28.72 12.62 -14.87
C GLY A 420 -30.00 12.09 -14.22
N LYS A 421 -29.98 10.94 -13.54
CA LYS A 421 -31.15 10.37 -12.86
C LYS A 421 -31.06 10.57 -11.36
N GLU A 422 -32.12 11.19 -10.78
CA GLU A 422 -32.17 11.39 -9.32
C GLU A 422 -32.19 10.04 -8.59
N ILE A 423 -31.33 9.91 -7.58
CA ILE A 423 -31.30 8.77 -6.65
C ILE A 423 -31.39 9.28 -5.21
N THR A 424 -31.99 8.49 -4.34
CA THR A 424 -31.94 8.69 -2.89
C THR A 424 -30.81 7.87 -2.32
N VAL A 425 -29.94 8.51 -1.53
CA VAL A 425 -28.81 7.86 -0.86
C VAL A 425 -28.89 8.10 0.64
N TYR A 426 -28.31 7.21 1.41
CA TYR A 426 -28.34 7.20 2.86
C TYR A 426 -26.93 7.25 3.42
N ASP A 427 -26.67 8.17 4.35
CA ASP A 427 -25.40 8.26 5.05
C ASP A 427 -25.11 6.95 5.79
N MET A 428 -23.89 6.50 5.71
CA MET A 428 -23.46 5.29 6.43
C MET A 428 -23.45 5.46 7.94
N ASN A 429 -23.25 6.69 8.43
CA ASN A 429 -23.28 7.00 9.85
C ASN A 429 -24.73 7.15 10.33
N PRO A 430 -25.25 6.23 11.16
CA PRO A 430 -26.63 6.30 11.66
C PRO A 430 -26.89 7.54 12.53
N ASP A 431 -25.85 8.16 13.08
CA ASP A 431 -25.95 9.36 13.92
C ASP A 431 -25.86 10.66 13.10
N ALA A 432 -25.78 10.57 11.77
CA ALA A 432 -25.74 11.75 10.89
C ALA A 432 -27.04 12.55 10.97
N LEU A 433 -26.91 13.87 10.99
CA LEU A 433 -28.05 14.80 11.09
C LEU A 433 -29.03 14.66 9.91
N HIS A 434 -28.51 14.24 8.75
CA HIS A 434 -29.28 13.96 7.53
C HIS A 434 -29.04 12.53 7.10
N HIS A 435 -29.94 11.62 7.49
CA HIS A 435 -29.84 10.20 7.15
C HIS A 435 -29.97 9.92 5.65
N SER A 436 -30.66 10.78 4.91
CA SER A 436 -30.83 10.59 3.46
C SER A 436 -30.77 11.92 2.72
N ARG A 437 -30.33 11.85 1.47
CA ARG A 437 -30.33 12.98 0.54
C ARG A 437 -30.64 12.51 -0.88
N LYS A 438 -31.14 13.41 -1.70
CA LYS A 438 -31.39 13.19 -3.12
C LYS A 438 -30.26 13.79 -3.92
N ILE A 439 -29.70 13.00 -4.83
CA ILE A 439 -28.58 13.40 -5.68
C ILE A 439 -28.95 13.09 -7.13
N THR A 440 -28.60 14.00 -8.04
CA THR A 440 -28.64 13.75 -9.49
C THR A 440 -27.19 13.70 -9.98
N PRO A 441 -26.59 12.51 -10.17
CA PRO A 441 -25.20 12.39 -10.59
C PRO A 441 -24.96 12.98 -11.98
N LEU A 442 -23.97 13.84 -12.14
CA LEU A 442 -23.58 14.39 -13.44
C LEU A 442 -22.70 13.40 -14.21
N LYS A 443 -21.79 12.73 -13.51
CA LYS A 443 -20.92 11.68 -14.03
C LYS A 443 -20.78 10.57 -12.99
N VAL A 444 -20.73 9.34 -13.46
CA VAL A 444 -20.66 8.14 -12.62
C VAL A 444 -19.52 7.23 -13.10
N GLU A 445 -18.74 6.69 -12.18
CA GLU A 445 -17.68 5.71 -12.46
C GLU A 445 -17.84 4.50 -11.55
N LYS A 446 -17.80 3.29 -12.13
CA LYS A 446 -17.65 2.05 -11.34
C LYS A 446 -16.23 1.96 -10.80
N LEU A 447 -16.08 1.79 -9.48
CA LEU A 447 -14.80 1.69 -8.83
C LEU A 447 -14.28 0.24 -8.81
N LEU A 448 -15.15 -0.74 -8.57
CA LEU A 448 -14.80 -2.16 -8.65
C LEU A 448 -14.82 -2.62 -10.10
N VAL A 449 -13.65 -2.95 -10.64
CA VAL A 449 -13.48 -3.47 -12.00
C VAL A 449 -12.94 -4.90 -11.96
N PRO A 450 -13.29 -5.77 -12.94
CA PRO A 450 -12.83 -7.14 -12.95
C PRO A 450 -11.31 -7.20 -13.21
N HIS A 451 -10.55 -7.79 -12.30
CA HIS A 451 -9.12 -8.09 -12.45
C HIS A 451 -8.91 -9.54 -12.85
N LEU A 452 -9.65 -10.45 -12.22
CA LEU A 452 -9.64 -11.89 -12.56
C LEU A 452 -11.09 -12.38 -12.72
N ILE A 453 -11.32 -13.18 -13.76
CA ILE A 453 -12.56 -13.94 -13.99
C ILE A 453 -12.17 -15.39 -14.23
N ASN A 454 -12.72 -16.33 -13.44
CA ASN A 454 -12.34 -17.75 -13.46
C ASN A 454 -10.82 -17.97 -13.30
N GLY A 455 -10.15 -17.11 -12.52
CA GLY A 455 -8.70 -17.15 -12.30
C GLY A 455 -7.85 -16.57 -13.43
N GLU A 456 -8.43 -16.13 -14.54
CA GLU A 456 -7.74 -15.55 -15.68
C GLU A 456 -7.84 -14.02 -15.69
N LEU A 457 -6.82 -13.35 -16.25
CA LEU A 457 -6.80 -11.89 -16.34
C LEU A 457 -8.00 -11.38 -17.16
N ALA A 458 -8.78 -10.49 -16.57
CA ALA A 458 -9.92 -9.83 -17.20
C ALA A 458 -9.59 -8.42 -17.71
N MET A 459 -8.42 -7.88 -17.33
CA MET A 459 -7.92 -6.60 -17.80
C MET A 459 -6.40 -6.62 -17.93
N GLU A 460 -5.86 -5.76 -18.76
CA GLU A 460 -4.42 -5.50 -18.80
C GLU A 460 -3.99 -4.74 -17.53
N LEU A 461 -2.90 -5.18 -16.91
CA LEU A 461 -2.35 -4.52 -15.73
C LEU A 461 -1.49 -3.33 -16.18
N PRO A 462 -1.79 -2.09 -15.74
CA PRO A 462 -1.03 -0.91 -16.12
C PRO A 462 0.44 -1.00 -15.67
N SER A 463 1.33 -0.38 -16.44
CA SER A 463 2.73 -0.17 -16.07
C SER A 463 2.88 0.72 -14.83
N ILE A 464 4.05 0.68 -14.20
CA ILE A 464 4.35 1.55 -13.05
C ILE A 464 4.21 3.03 -13.43
N LYS A 465 4.65 3.41 -14.62
CA LYS A 465 4.53 4.77 -15.12
C LYS A 465 3.07 5.22 -15.23
N GLU A 466 2.21 4.40 -15.83
CA GLU A 466 0.78 4.70 -15.96
C GLU A 466 0.09 4.81 -14.58
N LYS A 467 0.45 3.95 -13.62
CA LYS A 467 -0.06 4.02 -12.25
C LYS A 467 0.37 5.31 -11.54
N LYS A 468 1.62 5.75 -11.71
CA LYS A 468 2.12 7.03 -11.17
C LYS A 468 1.37 8.23 -11.76
N GLU A 469 1.18 8.24 -13.06
CA GLU A 469 0.42 9.27 -13.76
C GLU A 469 -1.04 9.28 -13.30
N PHE A 470 -1.64 8.11 -13.12
CA PHE A 470 -3.00 7.96 -12.62
C PHE A 470 -3.15 8.50 -11.19
N ILE A 471 -2.24 8.16 -10.27
CA ILE A 471 -2.26 8.71 -8.88
C ILE A 471 -2.14 10.23 -8.92
N LYS A 472 -1.23 10.75 -9.74
CA LYS A 472 -1.03 12.19 -9.88
C LYS A 472 -2.29 12.88 -10.40
N ASP A 473 -2.90 12.36 -11.48
CA ASP A 473 -4.15 12.90 -12.02
C ASP A 473 -5.29 12.88 -11.00
N GLN A 474 -5.41 11.78 -10.22
CA GLN A 474 -6.41 11.68 -9.16
C GLN A 474 -6.25 12.82 -8.13
N LEU A 475 -5.03 13.02 -7.62
CA LEU A 475 -4.77 14.01 -6.57
C LEU A 475 -4.85 15.46 -7.10
N GLU A 476 -4.47 15.71 -8.34
CA GLU A 476 -4.52 17.05 -8.94
C GLU A 476 -5.92 17.45 -9.43
N ASN A 477 -6.69 16.49 -9.99
CA ASN A 477 -7.89 16.81 -10.76
C ASN A 477 -9.19 16.19 -10.25
N LYS A 478 -9.13 15.15 -9.35
CA LYS A 478 -10.30 14.37 -8.98
C LYS A 478 -10.68 14.46 -7.50
N VAL A 479 -9.77 14.95 -6.68
CA VAL A 479 -9.98 15.10 -5.23
C VAL A 479 -10.10 16.58 -4.88
N TRP A 480 -11.00 16.93 -3.99
CA TRP A 480 -11.14 18.28 -3.50
C TRP A 480 -9.94 18.67 -2.61
N GLU A 481 -9.45 19.89 -2.74
CA GLU A 481 -8.32 20.43 -1.96
C GLU A 481 -8.61 20.38 -0.45
N SER A 482 -9.88 20.46 -0.06
CA SER A 482 -10.30 20.33 1.33
C SER A 482 -10.03 18.94 1.92
N GLU A 483 -10.08 17.87 1.11
CA GLU A 483 -9.76 16.49 1.50
C GLU A 483 -8.24 16.27 1.54
N LEU A 484 -7.48 17.06 0.79
CA LEU A 484 -6.02 16.97 0.73
C LEU A 484 -5.30 17.76 1.85
N ARG A 485 -6.02 18.51 2.67
CA ARG A 485 -5.42 19.31 3.76
C ARG A 485 -4.57 18.44 4.69
N PRO A 486 -3.35 18.87 5.02
CA PRO A 486 -2.51 18.16 5.98
C PRO A 486 -3.09 18.11 7.41
N LYS A 487 -3.91 19.10 7.75
CA LYS A 487 -4.57 19.20 9.06
C LYS A 487 -6.06 19.40 8.86
N MET A 488 -6.86 18.65 9.60
CA MET A 488 -8.33 18.71 9.56
C MET A 488 -8.89 18.61 8.14
N PRO A 489 -8.56 17.55 7.38
CA PRO A 489 -9.13 17.35 6.06
C PRO A 489 -10.65 17.17 6.15
N HIS A 490 -11.35 17.55 5.10
CA HIS A 490 -12.76 17.22 4.96
C HIS A 490 -12.92 15.72 4.73
N SER A 491 -13.93 15.12 5.33
CA SER A 491 -14.26 13.70 5.11
C SER A 491 -15.08 13.56 3.83
N HIS A 492 -14.64 12.66 2.95
CA HIS A 492 -15.41 12.31 1.76
C HIS A 492 -16.75 11.65 2.13
N TYR A 493 -17.78 11.92 1.37
CA TYR A 493 -19.10 11.31 1.58
C TYR A 493 -19.11 9.88 1.04
N VAL A 494 -19.56 8.94 1.87
CA VAL A 494 -19.78 7.54 1.49
C VAL A 494 -21.20 7.17 1.88
N ASP A 495 -22.03 6.91 0.88
CA ASP A 495 -23.46 6.69 1.05
C ASP A 495 -23.88 5.30 0.53
N LEU A 496 -25.04 4.86 0.98
CA LEU A 496 -25.68 3.62 0.55
C LEU A 496 -26.87 3.94 -0.37
N THR A 497 -27.11 3.10 -1.37
CA THR A 497 -28.42 3.11 -2.05
C THR A 497 -29.54 2.70 -1.09
N GLU A 498 -30.78 3.06 -1.41
CA GLU A 498 -31.95 2.70 -0.61
C GLU A 498 -32.05 1.20 -0.37
N LYS A 499 -31.82 0.37 -1.41
CA LYS A 499 -31.85 -1.09 -1.28
C LYS A 499 -30.79 -1.63 -0.31
N VAL A 500 -29.55 -1.13 -0.37
CA VAL A 500 -28.49 -1.54 0.56
C VAL A 500 -28.81 -1.11 1.98
N TYR A 501 -29.30 0.11 2.15
CA TYR A 501 -29.74 0.62 3.45
C TYR A 501 -30.84 -0.24 4.06
N GLU A 502 -31.93 -0.49 3.31
CA GLU A 502 -33.05 -1.33 3.75
C GLU A 502 -32.60 -2.78 4.08
N LEU A 503 -31.74 -3.36 3.23
CA LEU A 503 -31.18 -4.69 3.47
C LEU A 503 -30.40 -4.74 4.79
N ARG A 504 -29.52 -3.76 5.02
CA ARG A 504 -28.73 -3.66 6.26
C ARG A 504 -29.63 -3.56 7.49
N GLU A 505 -30.63 -2.68 7.44
CA GLU A 505 -31.59 -2.48 8.55
C GLU A 505 -32.44 -3.73 8.82
N ALA A 506 -32.93 -4.39 7.77
CA ALA A 506 -33.70 -5.61 7.88
C ALA A 506 -32.88 -6.74 8.51
N MET A 507 -31.61 -6.91 8.09
CA MET A 507 -30.72 -7.90 8.66
C MET A 507 -30.34 -7.59 10.11
N TYR A 508 -30.10 -6.32 10.42
CA TYR A 508 -29.79 -5.89 11.79
C TYR A 508 -30.96 -6.25 12.73
N LYS A 509 -32.19 -5.88 12.35
CA LYS A 509 -33.41 -6.23 13.11
C LYS A 509 -33.58 -7.75 13.28
N LYS A 510 -33.35 -8.53 12.21
CA LYS A 510 -33.45 -9.99 12.26
C LYS A 510 -32.47 -10.63 13.24
N LEU A 511 -31.24 -10.13 13.28
CA LEU A 511 -30.14 -10.71 14.08
C LEU A 511 -30.16 -10.26 15.55
N HIS A 512 -30.67 -9.07 15.84
CA HIS A 512 -30.82 -8.55 17.21
C HIS A 512 -32.19 -8.79 17.86
N GLY A 513 -33.08 -9.54 17.20
CA GLY A 513 -34.39 -9.90 17.78
C GLY A 513 -35.33 -8.72 18.06
N GLY A 514 -35.08 -7.56 17.44
CA GLY A 514 -35.97 -6.39 17.55
C GLY A 514 -35.87 -5.60 18.86
N SER A 515 -34.99 -5.92 19.78
CA SER A 515 -34.70 -5.08 20.95
C SER A 515 -33.37 -4.34 20.75
N LEU A 516 -33.47 -3.04 20.68
CA LEU A 516 -32.39 -2.11 21.00
C LEU A 516 -32.50 -1.89 22.51
N ASP A 517 -31.81 -2.69 23.34
CA ASP A 517 -31.53 -2.37 24.73
C ASP A 517 -30.12 -1.82 24.83
#